data_fccafc5f88f4076d16e2323e37736d19
#
_entry.id   fccafc5f88f4076d16e2323e37736d19
#
_cell.length_a   1.000
_cell.length_b   1.000
_cell.length_c   1.000
_cell.angle_alpha   90.00
_cell.angle_beta   90.00
_cell.angle_gamma   90.00
#
_symmetry.space_group_name_H-M   'P 1'
#
loop_
_entity.id
_entity.type
_entity.pdbx_description
1 polymer ?
#
loop_
_entity_poly.entity_id
_entity_poly.type
_entity_poly.pdbx_seq_one_letter_code
_entity_poly.pdbx_strand_id
1 'polypeptide(L)'
;LIAPAAEPYLEQMALKSRQITLERFGKTISMFIPLYLTNSCTNSCVYCGFHIQNPMARTILTMEEIENEFKAIKKLAPFENILMVTGENPAKAGVAYLANAIDIAKKYFANIKIEVMPLATEEYAELCDHGLSGVICFQETYNKARYNVYHPRGMKSKFEWRLNGFDRMAQAGVHSIGMGVLVGLEDWR
;
A
#
# COMPACT_ATOMS: atom_id res chain seq x y z
N LEU A 1 -18.79 9.13 -15.54
CA LEU A 1 -17.63 9.07 -16.43
C LEU A 1 -17.25 7.62 -16.80
N ILE A 2 -17.49 6.64 -15.95
CA ILE A 2 -17.15 5.22 -16.15
C ILE A 2 -18.30 4.39 -16.78
N ALA A 3 -19.46 4.99 -17.06
CA ALA A 3 -20.58 4.31 -17.70
C ALA A 3 -20.30 4.09 -19.21
N PRO A 4 -20.82 3.02 -19.83
CA PRO A 4 -20.68 2.80 -21.29
C PRO A 4 -21.11 3.99 -22.14
N ALA A 5 -22.12 4.75 -21.68
CA ALA A 5 -22.58 5.99 -22.33
C ALA A 5 -21.52 7.09 -22.41
N ALA A 6 -20.41 6.98 -21.67
CA ALA A 6 -19.30 7.93 -21.72
C ALA A 6 -18.31 7.65 -22.87
N GLU A 7 -18.39 6.49 -23.52
CA GLU A 7 -17.47 6.09 -24.60
C GLU A 7 -17.32 7.15 -25.71
N PRO A 8 -18.39 7.78 -26.23
CA PRO A 8 -18.27 8.83 -27.24
C PRO A 8 -17.52 10.09 -26.78
N TYR A 9 -17.33 10.25 -25.47
CA TYR A 9 -16.68 11.42 -24.85
C TYR A 9 -15.25 11.14 -24.37
N LEU A 10 -14.68 9.98 -24.64
CA LEU A 10 -13.36 9.57 -24.14
C LEU A 10 -12.25 10.59 -24.48
N GLU A 11 -12.22 11.08 -25.72
CA GLU A 11 -11.23 12.07 -26.12
C GLU A 11 -11.37 13.40 -25.36
N GLN A 12 -12.59 13.88 -25.19
CA GLN A 12 -12.86 15.12 -24.43
C GLN A 12 -12.48 14.94 -22.94
N MET A 13 -12.78 13.76 -22.38
CA MET A 13 -12.39 13.41 -21.00
C MET A 13 -10.87 13.34 -20.85
N ALA A 14 -10.16 12.75 -21.81
CA ALA A 14 -8.71 12.67 -21.82
C ALA A 14 -8.06 14.05 -21.91
N LEU A 15 -8.53 14.92 -22.78
CA LEU A 15 -8.08 16.31 -22.92
C LEU A 15 -8.30 17.09 -21.61
N LYS A 16 -9.47 16.95 -20.98
CA LYS A 16 -9.79 17.61 -19.72
C LYS A 16 -8.93 17.07 -18.57
N SER A 17 -8.73 15.76 -18.50
CA SER A 17 -7.84 15.12 -17.53
C SER A 17 -6.41 15.63 -17.68
N ARG A 18 -5.90 15.69 -18.93
CA ARG A 18 -4.57 16.23 -19.21
C ARG A 18 -4.44 17.70 -18.78
N GLN A 19 -5.46 18.52 -19.07
CA GLN A 19 -5.45 19.93 -18.64
C GLN A 19 -5.32 20.03 -17.11
N ILE A 20 -6.18 19.32 -16.37
CA ILE A 20 -6.18 19.32 -14.89
C ILE A 20 -4.84 18.81 -14.35
N THR A 21 -4.28 17.76 -14.95
CA THR A 21 -2.98 17.21 -14.55
C THR A 21 -1.87 18.24 -14.71
N LEU A 22 -1.82 18.95 -15.86
CA LEU A 22 -0.82 19.98 -16.10
C LEU A 22 -0.97 21.20 -15.18
N GLU A 23 -2.21 21.58 -14.86
CA GLU A 23 -2.50 22.68 -13.93
C GLU A 23 -2.09 22.34 -12.49
N ARG A 24 -2.23 21.07 -12.07
CA ARG A 24 -1.98 20.64 -10.69
C ARG A 24 -0.55 20.14 -10.45
N PHE A 25 0.03 19.46 -11.40
CA PHE A 25 1.30 18.74 -11.25
C PHE A 25 2.39 19.18 -12.25
N GLY A 26 2.05 20.02 -13.22
CA GLY A 26 2.98 20.41 -14.28
C GLY A 26 3.37 19.24 -15.18
N LYS A 27 4.64 19.18 -15.56
CA LYS A 27 5.22 18.11 -16.40
C LYS A 27 6.12 17.16 -15.60
N THR A 28 5.93 17.09 -14.28
CA THR A 28 6.74 16.24 -13.42
C THR A 28 6.07 14.88 -13.20
N ILE A 29 6.88 13.83 -13.10
CA ILE A 29 6.45 12.48 -12.75
C ILE A 29 7.24 12.06 -11.52
N SER A 30 6.52 11.64 -10.47
CA SER A 30 7.13 11.07 -9.28
C SER A 30 7.28 9.56 -9.47
N MET A 31 8.52 9.09 -9.52
CA MET A 31 8.85 7.67 -9.62
C MET A 31 9.01 7.07 -8.23
N PHE A 32 8.49 5.87 -8.03
CA PHE A 32 8.73 5.09 -6.81
C PHE A 32 9.09 3.65 -7.17
N ILE A 33 9.69 2.95 -6.21
CA ILE A 33 10.02 1.54 -6.33
C ILE A 33 9.45 0.78 -5.13
N PRO A 34 8.78 -0.36 -5.32
CA PRO A 34 8.37 -1.22 -4.22
C PRO A 34 9.52 -2.10 -3.74
N LEU A 35 9.63 -2.29 -2.43
CA LEU A 35 10.46 -3.32 -1.80
C LEU A 35 9.60 -4.18 -0.89
N TYR A 36 9.55 -5.49 -1.17
CA TYR A 36 8.84 -6.45 -0.32
C TYR A 36 9.73 -6.86 0.86
N LEU A 37 9.39 -6.37 2.06
CA LEU A 37 10.13 -6.69 3.29
C LEU A 37 9.85 -8.12 3.76
N THR A 38 8.64 -8.61 3.50
CA THR A 38 8.26 -9.99 3.81
C THR A 38 7.04 -10.45 2.99
N ASN A 39 7.05 -11.73 2.62
CA ASN A 39 5.90 -12.44 2.06
C ASN A 39 5.13 -13.26 3.12
N SER A 40 5.49 -13.14 4.39
CA SER A 40 4.79 -13.83 5.48
C SER A 40 3.43 -13.16 5.72
N CYS A 41 2.36 -13.95 5.57
CA CYS A 41 0.99 -13.48 5.73
C CYS A 41 0.16 -14.52 6.50
N THR A 42 -0.78 -14.06 7.33
CA THR A 42 -1.70 -14.90 8.11
C THR A 42 -3.11 -14.97 7.51
N ASN A 43 -3.35 -14.25 6.41
CA ASN A 43 -4.64 -14.21 5.74
C ASN A 43 -4.81 -15.31 4.68
N SER A 44 -6.07 -15.58 4.31
CA SER A 44 -6.44 -16.56 3.28
C SER A 44 -7.16 -15.90 2.11
N CYS A 45 -6.63 -14.76 1.59
CA CYS A 45 -7.21 -14.08 0.43
C CYS A 45 -7.11 -14.98 -0.80
N VAL A 46 -8.24 -15.28 -1.46
CA VAL A 46 -8.31 -16.31 -2.53
C VAL A 46 -7.55 -15.96 -3.80
N TYR A 47 -7.25 -14.67 -4.01
CA TYR A 47 -6.52 -14.16 -5.18
C TYR A 47 -5.03 -13.90 -4.92
N CYS A 48 -4.57 -13.99 -3.66
CA CYS A 48 -3.23 -13.52 -3.28
C CYS A 48 -2.23 -14.67 -3.18
N GLY A 49 -1.09 -14.55 -3.85
CA GLY A 49 -0.01 -15.52 -3.76
C GLY A 49 0.59 -15.67 -2.34
N PHE A 50 0.43 -14.65 -1.48
CA PHE A 50 0.93 -14.70 -0.09
C PHE A 50 -0.04 -15.35 0.90
N HIS A 51 -1.21 -15.84 0.45
CA HIS A 51 -2.16 -16.47 1.38
C HIS A 51 -1.54 -17.64 2.15
N ILE A 52 -1.99 -17.83 3.40
CA ILE A 52 -1.32 -18.71 4.36
C ILE A 52 -1.22 -20.18 3.89
N GLN A 53 -2.19 -20.68 3.11
CA GLN A 53 -2.21 -22.04 2.60
C GLN A 53 -1.28 -22.27 1.38
N ASN A 54 -0.74 -21.21 0.78
CA ASN A 54 0.16 -21.38 -0.35
C ASN A 54 1.51 -21.95 0.13
N PRO A 55 1.97 -23.12 -0.40
CA PRO A 55 3.20 -23.76 0.03
C PRO A 55 4.42 -23.09 -0.57
N MET A 56 4.66 -21.84 -0.21
CA MET A 56 5.83 -21.07 -0.63
C MET A 56 6.79 -20.82 0.53
N ALA A 57 8.07 -20.71 0.25
CA ALA A 57 9.05 -20.26 1.23
C ALA A 57 8.67 -18.88 1.78
N ARG A 58 8.69 -18.73 3.11
CA ARG A 58 8.38 -17.46 3.78
C ARG A 58 9.68 -16.79 4.20
N THR A 59 9.86 -15.57 3.71
CA THR A 59 11.05 -14.75 3.98
C THR A 59 10.65 -13.49 4.72
N ILE A 60 11.49 -13.05 5.61
CA ILE A 60 11.47 -11.72 6.22
C ILE A 60 12.89 -11.17 6.16
N LEU A 61 13.05 -9.98 5.62
CA LEU A 61 14.35 -9.34 5.52
C LEU A 61 14.81 -8.85 6.91
N THR A 62 16.06 -9.07 7.22
CA THR A 62 16.73 -8.44 8.34
C THR A 62 16.98 -6.96 8.06
N MET A 63 17.26 -6.16 9.07
CA MET A 63 17.58 -4.73 8.89
C MET A 63 18.82 -4.52 8.01
N GLU A 64 19.80 -5.42 8.09
CA GLU A 64 20.98 -5.41 7.22
C GLU A 64 20.63 -5.70 5.75
N GLU A 65 19.79 -6.70 5.50
CA GLU A 65 19.30 -7.02 4.16
C GLU A 65 18.49 -5.85 3.58
N ILE A 66 17.60 -5.24 4.37
CA ILE A 66 16.84 -4.05 3.96
C ILE A 66 17.79 -2.91 3.55
N GLU A 67 18.81 -2.63 4.34
CA GLU A 67 19.78 -1.58 4.01
C GLU A 67 20.56 -1.92 2.73
N ASN A 68 20.93 -3.16 2.53
CA ASN A 68 21.62 -3.62 1.32
C ASN A 68 20.72 -3.49 0.07
N GLU A 69 19.42 -3.81 0.19
CA GLU A 69 18.45 -3.57 -0.88
C GLU A 69 18.30 -2.08 -1.21
N PHE A 70 18.23 -1.19 -0.21
CA PHE A 70 18.19 0.25 -0.45
C PHE A 70 19.43 0.76 -1.17
N LYS A 71 20.62 0.27 -0.81
CA LYS A 71 21.88 0.58 -1.51
C LYS A 71 21.84 0.10 -2.97
N ALA A 72 21.29 -1.09 -3.21
CA ALA A 72 21.16 -1.63 -4.56
C ALA A 72 20.18 -0.81 -5.41
N ILE A 73 19.03 -0.42 -4.84
CA ILE A 73 18.05 0.45 -5.49
C ILE A 73 18.66 1.80 -5.88
N LYS A 74 19.41 2.44 -4.98
CA LYS A 74 20.05 3.75 -5.27
C LYS A 74 21.14 3.64 -6.35
N LYS A 75 21.76 2.47 -6.52
CA LYS A 75 22.69 2.22 -7.63
C LYS A 75 21.97 2.03 -8.96
N LEU A 76 20.75 1.46 -8.94
CA LEU A 76 19.96 1.21 -10.14
C LEU A 76 19.47 2.52 -10.76
N ALA A 77 18.91 3.43 -9.96
CA ALA A 77 18.41 4.74 -10.39
C ALA A 77 18.21 5.68 -9.19
N PRO A 78 18.15 7.01 -9.41
CA PRO A 78 17.99 7.99 -8.34
C PRO A 78 16.54 8.09 -7.85
N PHE A 79 15.97 6.96 -7.41
CA PHE A 79 14.65 6.93 -6.79
C PHE A 79 14.66 7.71 -5.48
N GLU A 80 13.71 8.66 -5.34
CA GLU A 80 13.50 9.41 -4.10
C GLU A 80 12.31 8.90 -3.28
N ASN A 81 11.50 8.01 -3.87
CA ASN A 81 10.33 7.45 -3.21
C ASN A 81 10.47 5.93 -3.11
N ILE A 82 10.24 5.40 -1.91
CA ILE A 82 10.17 3.96 -1.64
C ILE A 82 8.77 3.57 -1.16
N LEU A 83 8.27 2.42 -1.62
CA LEU A 83 7.09 1.76 -1.09
C LEU A 83 7.51 0.44 -0.45
N MET A 84 7.51 0.38 0.87
CA MET A 84 7.81 -0.86 1.59
C MET A 84 6.53 -1.68 1.77
N VAL A 85 6.55 -2.92 1.29
CA VAL A 85 5.39 -3.82 1.24
C VAL A 85 5.59 -5.02 2.15
N THR A 86 4.55 -5.41 2.88
CA THR A 86 4.58 -6.64 3.70
C THR A 86 3.36 -7.52 3.45
N GLY A 87 3.51 -8.82 3.63
CA GLY A 87 2.38 -9.66 4.00
C GLY A 87 1.87 -9.27 5.39
N GLU A 88 0.60 -9.56 5.68
CA GLU A 88 -0.02 -9.19 6.95
C GLU A 88 0.29 -10.24 8.02
N ASN A 89 1.37 -10.07 8.74
CA ASN A 89 1.78 -10.90 9.88
C ASN A 89 2.38 -10.01 10.99
N PRO A 90 1.55 -9.50 11.92
CA PRO A 90 1.99 -8.57 12.96
C PRO A 90 3.05 -9.17 13.91
N ALA A 91 3.06 -10.47 14.09
CA ALA A 91 4.06 -11.15 14.92
C ALA A 91 5.47 -11.17 14.28
N LYS A 92 5.56 -11.00 12.95
CA LYS A 92 6.81 -11.01 12.20
C LYS A 92 7.23 -9.62 11.75
N ALA A 93 6.29 -8.83 11.24
CA ALA A 93 6.51 -7.49 10.71
C ALA A 93 5.51 -6.52 11.35
N GLY A 94 5.59 -6.36 12.66
CA GLY A 94 4.80 -5.41 13.45
C GLY A 94 5.40 -4.00 13.42
N VAL A 95 4.85 -3.10 14.23
CA VAL A 95 5.17 -1.67 14.25
C VAL A 95 6.67 -1.42 14.49
N ALA A 96 7.27 -2.05 15.48
CA ALA A 96 8.70 -1.90 15.77
C ALA A 96 9.61 -2.32 14.60
N TYR A 97 9.24 -3.37 13.86
CA TYR A 97 9.96 -3.78 12.66
C TYR A 97 9.85 -2.70 11.55
N LEU A 98 8.64 -2.18 11.34
CA LEU A 98 8.39 -1.12 10.36
C LEU A 98 9.09 0.18 10.73
N ALA A 99 9.07 0.58 12.00
CA ALA A 99 9.78 1.76 12.51
C ALA A 99 11.28 1.69 12.23
N ASN A 100 11.91 0.56 12.55
CA ASN A 100 13.33 0.33 12.26
C ASN A 100 13.64 0.38 10.75
N ALA A 101 12.78 -0.19 9.91
CA ALA A 101 12.94 -0.13 8.46
C ALA A 101 12.79 1.30 7.93
N ILE A 102 11.85 2.10 8.47
CA ILE A 102 11.68 3.52 8.14
C ILE A 102 12.92 4.32 8.54
N ASP A 103 13.48 4.09 9.72
CA ASP A 103 14.70 4.78 10.19
C ASP A 103 15.90 4.52 9.28
N ILE A 104 16.02 3.32 8.72
CA ILE A 104 17.04 3.03 7.72
C ILE A 104 16.69 3.73 6.40
N ALA A 105 15.43 3.65 5.95
CA ALA A 105 14.98 4.21 4.69
C ALA A 105 15.22 5.73 4.59
N LYS A 106 15.10 6.48 5.69
CA LYS A 106 15.37 7.93 5.76
C LYS A 106 16.77 8.33 5.29
N LYS A 107 17.73 7.41 5.35
CA LYS A 107 19.11 7.67 4.88
C LYS A 107 19.20 7.67 3.34
N TYR A 108 18.20 7.11 2.67
CA TYR A 108 18.23 6.82 1.24
C TYR A 108 17.11 7.49 0.44
N PHE A 109 15.96 7.74 1.06
CA PHE A 109 14.75 8.18 0.36
C PHE A 109 14.12 9.39 1.04
N ALA A 110 13.64 10.33 0.23
CA ALA A 110 12.95 11.52 0.70
C ALA A 110 11.48 11.23 1.09
N ASN A 111 10.84 10.28 0.40
CA ASN A 111 9.46 9.91 0.66
C ASN A 111 9.36 8.40 0.92
N ILE A 112 8.86 8.06 2.10
CA ILE A 112 8.74 6.68 2.57
C ILE A 112 7.27 6.34 2.74
N LYS A 113 6.79 5.37 1.96
CA LYS A 113 5.42 4.86 2.06
C LYS A 113 5.44 3.38 2.43
N ILE A 114 4.36 2.95 3.07
CA ILE A 114 4.15 1.53 3.39
C ILE A 114 2.83 1.03 2.80
N GLU A 115 2.81 -0.25 2.43
CA GLU A 115 1.62 -1.01 2.10
C GLU A 115 1.60 -2.25 2.99
N VAL A 116 0.87 -2.15 4.09
CA VAL A 116 0.86 -3.12 5.18
C VAL A 116 -0.57 -3.36 5.68
N MET A 117 -0.72 -4.23 6.68
CA MET A 117 -1.99 -4.38 7.39
C MET A 117 -2.48 -3.06 7.99
N PRO A 118 -3.81 -2.85 8.10
CA PRO A 118 -4.33 -1.72 8.86
C PRO A 118 -3.88 -1.75 10.32
N LEU A 119 -3.37 -0.62 10.80
CA LEU A 119 -2.86 -0.41 12.15
C LEU A 119 -3.85 0.41 13.00
N ALA A 120 -3.60 0.52 14.30
CA ALA A 120 -4.27 1.45 15.19
C ALA A 120 -3.80 2.90 14.93
N THR A 121 -4.55 3.89 15.43
CA THR A 121 -4.20 5.31 15.26
C THR A 121 -2.83 5.63 15.87
N GLU A 122 -2.59 5.14 17.08
CA GLU A 122 -1.35 5.35 17.82
C GLU A 122 -0.15 4.71 17.12
N GLU A 123 -0.34 3.53 16.51
CA GLU A 123 0.68 2.83 15.74
C GLU A 123 1.06 3.60 14.46
N TYR A 124 0.08 4.17 13.77
CA TYR A 124 0.36 5.06 12.63
C TYR A 124 1.08 6.34 13.07
N ALA A 125 0.68 6.93 14.19
CA ALA A 125 1.33 8.12 14.74
C ALA A 125 2.80 7.84 15.07
N GLU A 126 3.11 6.72 15.73
CA GLU A 126 4.48 6.27 15.99
C GLU A 126 5.29 6.17 14.70
N LEU A 127 4.76 5.54 13.65
CA LEU A 127 5.46 5.45 12.37
C LEU A 127 5.64 6.82 11.69
N CYS A 128 4.70 7.75 11.85
CA CYS A 128 4.85 9.13 11.38
C CYS A 128 6.00 9.85 12.10
N ASP A 129 6.16 9.66 13.41
CA ASP A 129 7.27 10.22 14.17
C ASP A 129 8.63 9.67 13.69
N HIS A 130 8.66 8.42 13.21
CA HIS A 130 9.84 7.84 12.56
C HIS A 130 10.10 8.38 11.15
N GLY A 131 9.14 9.08 10.52
CA GLY A 131 9.30 9.70 9.20
C GLY A 131 8.50 9.05 8.08
N LEU A 132 7.45 8.29 8.41
CA LEU A 132 6.50 7.78 7.42
C LEU A 132 5.78 8.93 6.74
N SER A 133 5.80 8.99 5.41
CA SER A 133 5.11 10.01 4.62
C SER A 133 3.78 9.54 4.02
N GLY A 134 3.53 8.24 3.97
CA GLY A 134 2.26 7.76 3.43
C GLY A 134 1.99 6.28 3.63
N VAL A 135 0.71 5.94 3.58
CA VAL A 135 0.20 4.57 3.69
C VAL A 135 -0.69 4.25 2.52
N ILE A 136 -0.50 3.09 1.92
CA ILE A 136 -1.39 2.53 0.90
C ILE A 136 -2.14 1.36 1.53
N CYS A 137 -3.46 1.38 1.39
CA CYS A 137 -4.32 0.29 1.84
C CYS A 137 -5.45 0.06 0.84
N PHE A 138 -5.46 -1.11 0.23
CA PHE A 138 -6.53 -1.51 -0.66
C PHE A 138 -7.66 -2.19 0.12
N GLN A 139 -8.87 -1.66 -0.02
CA GLN A 139 -10.08 -2.35 0.44
C GLN A 139 -10.41 -3.55 -0.46
N GLU A 140 -9.90 -3.55 -1.68
CA GLU A 140 -10.10 -4.53 -2.76
C GLU A 140 -11.51 -4.49 -3.37
N THR A 141 -12.56 -4.60 -2.56
CA THR A 141 -13.94 -4.35 -2.92
C THR A 141 -14.69 -3.72 -1.75
N TYR A 142 -15.56 -2.76 -2.02
CA TYR A 142 -16.43 -2.12 -1.04
C TYR A 142 -17.78 -2.84 -0.87
N ASN A 143 -18.03 -3.86 -1.68
CA ASN A 143 -19.18 -4.75 -1.53
C ASN A 143 -18.89 -5.78 -0.42
N LYS A 144 -19.50 -5.58 0.75
CA LYS A 144 -19.25 -6.40 1.94
C LYS A 144 -19.54 -7.89 1.73
N ALA A 145 -20.57 -8.24 0.95
CA ALA A 145 -20.91 -9.63 0.67
C ALA A 145 -19.79 -10.29 -0.17
N ARG A 146 -19.30 -9.61 -1.22
CA ARG A 146 -18.16 -10.07 -2.02
C ARG A 146 -16.87 -10.11 -1.24
N TYR A 147 -16.62 -9.09 -0.42
CA TYR A 147 -15.44 -9.02 0.44
C TYR A 147 -15.27 -10.27 1.29
N ASN A 148 -16.35 -10.73 1.94
CA ASN A 148 -16.33 -11.92 2.80
C ASN A 148 -16.00 -13.21 2.05
N VAL A 149 -16.40 -13.31 0.77
CA VAL A 149 -16.05 -14.45 -0.09
C VAL A 149 -14.54 -14.47 -0.40
N TYR A 150 -13.96 -13.33 -0.67
CA TYR A 150 -12.56 -13.22 -1.08
C TYR A 150 -11.58 -13.21 0.11
N HIS A 151 -12.04 -12.88 1.32
CA HIS A 151 -11.23 -12.79 2.54
C HIS A 151 -11.78 -13.67 3.66
N PRO A 152 -11.79 -15.01 3.51
CA PRO A 152 -12.49 -15.91 4.42
C PRO A 152 -11.86 -16.03 5.81
N ARG A 153 -10.57 -15.71 5.96
CA ARG A 153 -9.84 -15.91 7.23
C ARG A 153 -8.72 -14.87 7.40
N GLY A 154 -8.32 -14.67 8.67
CA GLY A 154 -7.27 -13.74 9.08
C GLY A 154 -7.79 -12.34 9.37
N MET A 155 -6.89 -11.41 9.68
CA MET A 155 -7.25 -10.02 10.02
C MET A 155 -7.91 -9.30 8.84
N LYS A 156 -7.54 -9.63 7.61
CA LYS A 156 -8.14 -9.04 6.40
C LYS A 156 -9.62 -9.43 6.23
N SER A 157 -10.12 -10.47 6.90
CA SER A 157 -11.56 -10.79 6.90
C SER A 157 -12.41 -9.75 7.64
N LYS A 158 -11.81 -8.89 8.45
CA LYS A 158 -12.52 -7.87 9.23
C LYS A 158 -12.76 -6.62 8.38
N PHE A 159 -13.84 -6.64 7.60
CA PHE A 159 -14.22 -5.59 6.65
C PHE A 159 -14.19 -4.17 7.25
N GLU A 160 -14.90 -3.96 8.36
CA GLU A 160 -15.00 -2.64 9.01
C GLU A 160 -13.66 -2.16 9.58
N TRP A 161 -12.86 -3.06 10.12
CA TRP A 161 -11.53 -2.71 10.62
C TRP A 161 -10.65 -2.14 9.50
N ARG A 162 -10.70 -2.77 8.33
CA ARG A 162 -9.93 -2.32 7.17
C ARG A 162 -10.51 -1.04 6.59
N LEU A 163 -11.83 -0.95 6.41
CA LEU A 163 -12.51 0.23 5.90
C LEU A 163 -12.21 1.47 6.74
N ASN A 164 -12.38 1.38 8.06
CA ASN A 164 -12.12 2.46 8.99
C ASN A 164 -10.61 2.71 9.20
N GLY A 165 -9.74 1.99 8.53
CA GLY A 165 -8.29 2.21 8.53
C GLY A 165 -7.91 3.58 7.98
N PHE A 166 -8.66 4.08 6.99
CA PHE A 166 -8.41 5.40 6.40
C PHE A 166 -8.66 6.55 7.39
N ASP A 167 -9.69 6.44 8.23
CA ASP A 167 -9.96 7.41 9.29
C ASP A 167 -8.84 7.42 10.34
N ARG A 168 -8.36 6.22 10.73
CA ARG A 168 -7.23 6.10 11.66
C ARG A 168 -5.94 6.70 11.10
N MET A 169 -5.65 6.48 9.81
CA MET A 169 -4.50 7.10 9.12
C MET A 169 -4.61 8.63 9.15
N ALA A 170 -5.80 9.17 8.84
CA ALA A 170 -6.03 10.60 8.84
C ALA A 170 -5.90 11.20 10.26
N GLN A 171 -6.48 10.55 11.28
CA GLN A 171 -6.37 10.96 12.69
C GLN A 171 -4.92 10.93 13.20
N ALA A 172 -4.12 9.99 12.74
CA ALA A 172 -2.69 9.88 13.07
C ALA A 172 -1.81 10.91 12.33
N GLY A 173 -2.36 11.69 11.40
CA GLY A 173 -1.61 12.69 10.66
C GLY A 173 -0.81 12.13 9.48
N VAL A 174 -1.15 10.95 8.96
CA VAL A 174 -0.50 10.40 7.76
C VAL A 174 -0.69 11.37 6.58
N HIS A 175 0.41 11.85 6.02
CA HIS A 175 0.39 12.90 4.99
C HIS A 175 -0.24 12.45 3.66
N SER A 176 -0.01 11.19 3.26
CA SER A 176 -0.50 10.65 1.98
C SER A 176 -1.20 9.31 2.20
N ILE A 177 -2.47 9.23 1.84
CA ILE A 177 -3.27 8.01 1.96
C ILE A 177 -3.64 7.52 0.57
N GLY A 178 -3.19 6.31 0.23
CA GLY A 178 -3.52 5.61 -1.01
C GLY A 178 -4.66 4.63 -0.78
N MET A 179 -5.72 4.78 -1.57
CA MET A 179 -6.88 3.89 -1.56
C MET A 179 -6.96 3.12 -2.88
N GLY A 180 -7.52 1.93 -2.86
CA GLY A 180 -7.66 1.17 -4.09
C GLY A 180 -8.68 0.04 -4.02
N VAL A 181 -9.03 -0.44 -5.21
CA VAL A 181 -9.86 -1.61 -5.47
C VAL A 181 -9.11 -2.58 -6.38
N LEU A 182 -9.41 -3.86 -6.26
CA LEU A 182 -8.92 -4.88 -7.19
C LEU A 182 -9.99 -5.12 -8.26
N VAL A 183 -9.72 -4.67 -9.47
CA VAL A 183 -10.66 -4.82 -10.60
C VAL A 183 -10.84 -6.29 -10.94
N GLY A 184 -12.10 -6.72 -11.13
CA GLY A 184 -12.45 -8.09 -11.46
C GLY A 184 -12.99 -8.92 -10.29
N LEU A 185 -12.97 -8.40 -9.05
CA LEU A 185 -13.61 -9.10 -7.91
C LEU A 185 -15.14 -9.01 -7.96
N GLU A 186 -15.68 -8.00 -8.60
CA GLU A 186 -17.12 -7.79 -8.78
C GLU A 186 -17.42 -7.00 -10.05
N ASP A 187 -18.69 -6.88 -10.39
CA ASP A 187 -19.12 -5.97 -11.46
C ASP A 187 -18.79 -4.53 -11.01
N TRP A 188 -18.19 -3.78 -11.89
CA TRP A 188 -17.76 -2.40 -11.63
C TRP A 188 -18.91 -1.36 -11.66
N ARG A 189 -20.14 -1.79 -12.01
CA ARG A 189 -21.36 -0.97 -12.11
C ARG A 189 -22.09 -0.85 -10.79
#